data_172e943e192ca87bd631be7d5543c6f3
#
_entry.id   172e943e192ca87bd631be7d5543c6f3
#
_cell.length_a   1.000
_cell.length_b   1.000
_cell.length_c   1.000
_cell.angle_alpha   90.00
_cell.angle_beta   90.00
_cell.angle_gamma   90.00
#
_symmetry.space_group_name_H-M   'P 1'
#
loop_
_entity.id
_entity.type
_entity.pdbx_description
1 polymer ?
#
loop_
_entity_poly.entity_id
_entity_poly.type
_entity_poly.pdbx_seq_one_letter_code
_entity_poly.pdbx_strand_id
1 'polypeptide(L)'
;MKKYTQADFDAFEVIDGIKQCPSGDYSDIQIFGERCSFGKWCSFGEWCSFGKGCSFGECCSFGKCCSFGRACSFGRACSFGE
;
A
#
# COMPACT_ATOMS: atom_id res chain seq x y z
N MET A 1 2.22 -7.85 13.76
CA MET A 1 2.52 -7.18 12.47
C MET A 1 3.18 -5.84 12.77
N LYS A 2 4.24 -5.53 12.06
CA LYS A 2 4.97 -4.29 12.31
C LYS A 2 4.22 -3.10 11.75
N LYS A 3 4.15 -2.02 12.51
CA LYS A 3 3.55 -0.79 12.07
C LYS A 3 4.62 0.15 11.53
N TYR A 4 4.39 0.69 10.34
CA TYR A 4 5.35 1.57 9.69
C TYR A 4 4.89 3.01 9.76
N THR A 5 5.84 3.91 9.94
CA THR A 5 5.57 5.35 9.97
C THR A 5 5.87 5.93 8.59
N GLN A 6 5.53 7.20 8.41
CA GLN A 6 5.85 7.90 7.17
C GLN A 6 7.37 7.89 6.92
N ALA A 7 8.16 8.07 7.97
CA ALA A 7 9.62 8.05 7.82
C ALA A 7 10.11 6.69 7.36
N ASP A 8 9.53 5.62 7.88
CA ASP A 8 9.89 4.27 7.45
C ASP A 8 9.57 4.08 5.97
N PHE A 9 8.39 4.52 5.57
CA PHE A 9 7.94 4.38 4.19
C PHE A 9 8.85 5.16 3.24
N ASP A 10 9.22 6.36 3.62
CA ASP A 10 10.08 7.19 2.78
C ASP A 10 11.46 6.59 2.61
N ALA A 11 11.89 5.77 3.56
CA ALA A 11 13.22 5.17 3.54
C ALA A 11 13.27 3.80 2.84
N PHE A 12 12.14 3.26 2.41
CA PHE A 12 12.14 1.96 1.74
C PHE A 12 12.91 2.03 0.43
N GLU A 13 13.54 0.91 0.10
CA GLU A 13 14.37 0.82 -1.09
C GLU A 13 13.53 0.89 -2.36
N VAL A 14 14.06 1.58 -3.37
CA VAL A 14 13.42 1.65 -4.68
C VAL A 14 14.29 0.87 -5.66
N ILE A 15 13.71 -0.13 -6.29
CA ILE A 15 14.41 -0.97 -7.27
C ILE A 15 13.68 -0.84 -8.60
N ASP A 16 14.41 -0.42 -9.64
CA ASP A 16 13.85 -0.24 -10.98
C ASP A 16 12.62 0.68 -10.96
N GLY A 17 12.68 1.71 -10.13
CA GLY A 17 11.59 2.69 -10.04
C GLY A 17 10.41 2.23 -9.18
N ILE A 18 10.51 1.07 -8.54
CA ILE A 18 9.42 0.52 -7.74
C ILE A 18 9.85 0.45 -6.28
N LYS A 19 9.10 1.12 -5.42
CA LYS A 19 9.40 1.11 -3.99
C LYS A 19 8.98 -0.23 -3.39
N GLN A 20 9.88 -0.86 -2.66
CA GLN A 20 9.68 -2.17 -2.08
C GLN A 20 9.14 -2.02 -0.66
N CYS A 21 7.89 -2.36 -0.47
CA CYS A 21 7.21 -2.17 0.82
C CYS A 21 6.88 -3.54 1.42
N PRO A 22 7.46 -3.87 2.57
CA PRO A 22 7.22 -5.20 3.15
C PRO A 22 5.82 -5.30 3.75
N SER A 23 5.44 -6.51 4.11
CA SER A 23 4.18 -6.76 4.79
C SER A 23 4.15 -6.00 6.10
N GLY A 24 3.04 -5.40 6.43
CA GLY A 24 2.92 -4.66 7.68
C GLY A 24 1.69 -3.79 7.72
N ASP A 25 1.66 -2.97 8.76
CA ASP A 25 0.54 -2.08 9.03
C ASP A 25 0.92 -0.66 8.62
N TYR A 26 0.19 -0.13 7.65
CA TYR A 26 0.43 1.20 7.10
C TYR A 26 -0.71 2.17 7.44
N SER A 27 -1.45 1.87 8.49
CA SER A 27 -2.67 2.63 8.79
C SER A 27 -2.43 4.08 9.19
N ASP A 28 -1.20 4.44 9.55
CA ASP A 28 -0.88 5.82 9.89
C ASP A 28 -0.44 6.66 8.69
N ILE A 29 -0.39 6.05 7.51
CA ILE A 29 0.06 6.75 6.31
C ILE A 29 -1.11 6.88 5.37
N GLN A 30 -1.32 8.07 4.84
CA GLN A 30 -2.45 8.31 3.95
C GLN A 30 -2.05 8.53 2.50
N ILE A 31 -0.87 9.08 2.27
CA ILE A 31 -0.45 9.36 0.89
C ILE A 31 0.71 8.46 0.52
N PHE A 32 0.48 7.63 -0.48
CA PHE A 32 1.48 6.73 -1.03
C PHE A 32 1.69 7.16 -2.48
N GLY A 33 2.91 7.23 -2.91
CA GLY A 33 3.20 7.66 -4.27
C GLY A 33 2.89 6.60 -5.30
N GLU A 34 3.45 6.78 -6.48
CA GLU A 34 3.30 5.81 -7.57
C GLU A 34 4.28 4.66 -7.42
N ARG A 35 3.95 3.56 -8.08
CA ARG A 35 4.86 2.43 -8.26
C ARG A 35 5.39 1.89 -6.94
N CYS A 36 4.48 1.65 -6.03
CA CYS A 36 4.79 0.99 -4.78
C CYS A 36 4.36 -0.47 -4.87
N SER A 37 5.22 -1.35 -4.40
CA SER A 37 4.91 -2.78 -4.38
C SER A 37 4.80 -3.21 -2.93
N PHE A 38 3.64 -3.70 -2.54
CA PHE A 38 3.38 -4.11 -1.16
C PHE A 38 3.29 -5.62 -1.06
N GLY A 39 3.84 -6.18 0.01
CA GLY A 39 3.75 -7.60 0.25
C GLY A 39 2.33 -8.02 0.64
N LYS A 40 2.17 -9.28 0.98
CA LYS A 40 0.86 -9.78 1.39
C LYS A 40 0.56 -9.35 2.83
N TRP A 41 -0.71 -9.38 3.18
CA TRP A 41 -1.17 -9.10 4.56
C TRP A 41 -0.92 -7.66 5.00
N CYS A 42 -0.89 -6.73 4.06
CA CYS A 42 -0.75 -5.31 4.42
C CYS A 42 -2.09 -4.75 4.86
N SER A 43 -2.03 -3.82 5.79
CA SER A 43 -3.22 -3.19 6.35
C SER A 43 -3.12 -1.68 6.14
N PHE A 44 -4.17 -1.09 5.58
CA PHE A 44 -4.19 0.35 5.28
C PHE A 44 -5.39 0.99 5.96
N GLY A 45 -5.22 2.23 6.38
CA GLY A 45 -6.30 2.96 7.03
C GLY A 45 -7.28 3.57 6.04
N GLU A 46 -8.09 4.48 6.52
CA GLU A 46 -9.08 5.21 5.71
C GLU A 46 -8.42 6.33 4.94
N TRP A 47 -9.06 6.70 3.83
CA TRP A 47 -8.68 7.89 3.05
C TRP A 47 -7.27 7.80 2.48
N CYS A 48 -6.82 6.58 2.18
CA CYS A 48 -5.50 6.39 1.60
C CYS A 48 -5.53 6.69 0.12
N SER A 49 -4.44 7.24 -0.37
CA SER A 49 -4.33 7.62 -1.77
C SER A 49 -3.08 6.99 -2.36
N PHE A 50 -3.25 6.24 -3.43
CA PHE A 50 -2.17 5.53 -4.10
C PHE A 50 -2.06 6.03 -5.54
N GLY A 51 -0.85 6.26 -6.01
CA GLY A 51 -0.63 6.64 -7.39
C GLY A 51 -0.73 5.46 -8.33
N LYS A 52 -0.40 5.70 -9.59
CA LYS A 52 -0.49 4.65 -10.60
C LYS A 52 0.58 3.59 -10.40
N GLY A 53 0.29 2.41 -10.90
CA GLY A 53 1.28 1.33 -10.94
C GLY A 53 1.59 0.69 -9.62
N CYS A 54 0.72 0.82 -8.62
CA CYS A 54 0.92 0.16 -7.33
C CYS A 54 0.42 -1.27 -7.39
N SER A 55 1.15 -2.18 -6.75
CA SER A 55 0.70 -3.56 -6.66
C SER A 55 0.66 -4.02 -5.23
N PHE A 56 -0.32 -4.84 -4.93
CA PHE A 56 -0.59 -5.31 -3.58
C PHE A 56 -0.63 -6.82 -3.57
N GLY A 57 -0.01 -7.43 -2.57
CA GLY A 57 -0.04 -8.87 -2.43
C GLY A 57 -1.40 -9.36 -1.96
N GLU A 58 -1.47 -10.64 -1.62
CA GLU A 58 -2.71 -11.25 -1.16
C GLU A 58 -3.13 -10.74 0.19
N CYS A 59 -4.42 -10.77 0.44
CA CYS A 59 -4.98 -10.55 1.76
C CYS A 59 -4.66 -9.17 2.34
N CYS A 60 -4.55 -8.18 1.47
CA CYS A 60 -4.41 -6.80 1.93
C CYS A 60 -5.77 -6.22 2.24
N SER A 61 -5.85 -5.37 3.26
CA SER A 61 -7.11 -4.73 3.60
C SER A 61 -6.96 -3.22 3.59
N PHE A 62 -8.01 -2.58 3.10
CA PHE A 62 -8.06 -1.13 2.91
C PHE A 62 -9.26 -0.58 3.64
N GLY A 63 -9.09 0.54 4.32
CA GLY A 63 -10.19 1.22 4.94
C GLY A 63 -11.08 1.88 3.90
N LYS A 64 -12.08 2.61 4.36
CA LYS A 64 -13.03 3.25 3.45
C LYS A 64 -12.39 4.43 2.75
N CYS A 65 -12.95 4.78 1.61
CA CYS A 65 -12.59 5.98 0.86
C CYS A 65 -11.13 6.02 0.41
N CYS A 66 -10.59 4.86 0.06
CA CYS A 66 -9.26 4.81 -0.52
C CYS A 66 -9.34 4.99 -2.03
N SER A 67 -8.38 5.67 -2.61
CA SER A 67 -8.34 5.87 -4.05
C SER A 67 -7.06 5.32 -4.64
N PHE A 68 -7.16 4.81 -5.85
CA PHE A 68 -6.06 4.14 -6.54
C PHE A 68 -5.92 4.72 -7.93
N GLY A 69 -4.69 4.98 -8.33
CA GLY A 69 -4.42 5.42 -9.68
C GLY A 69 -4.61 4.29 -10.68
N ARG A 70 -4.24 4.53 -11.93
CA ARG A 70 -4.41 3.51 -12.95
C ARG A 70 -3.36 2.43 -12.84
N ALA A 71 -3.68 1.28 -13.43
CA ALA A 71 -2.77 0.15 -13.53
C ALA A 71 -2.34 -0.39 -12.17
N CYS A 72 -3.21 -0.25 -11.16
CA CYS A 72 -2.96 -0.87 -9.87
C CYS A 72 -3.47 -2.30 -9.90
N SER A 73 -2.74 -3.20 -9.27
CA SER A 73 -3.14 -4.61 -9.23
C SER A 73 -3.20 -5.11 -7.81
N PHE A 74 -4.13 -6.02 -7.58
CA PHE A 74 -4.40 -6.54 -6.24
C PHE A 74 -4.33 -8.06 -6.28
N GLY A 75 -3.68 -8.65 -5.28
CA GLY A 75 -3.70 -10.09 -5.13
C GLY A 75 -5.07 -10.57 -4.71
N ARG A 76 -5.20 -11.87 -4.46
CA ARG A 76 -6.51 -12.38 -4.08
C ARG A 76 -6.83 -12.09 -2.64
N ALA A 77 -8.12 -12.16 -2.32
CA ALA A 77 -8.64 -11.99 -0.98
C ALA A 77 -8.35 -10.62 -0.39
N CYS A 78 -8.18 -9.60 -1.25
CA CYS A 78 -8.07 -8.24 -0.77
C CYS A 78 -9.44 -7.72 -0.42
N SER A 79 -9.55 -6.94 0.65
CA SER A 79 -10.82 -6.38 1.06
C SER A 79 -10.74 -4.86 1.11
N PHE A 80 -11.86 -4.26 0.74
CA PHE A 80 -11.96 -2.81 0.63
C PHE A 80 -13.11 -2.33 1.50
N GLY A 81 -12.89 -1.25 2.23
CA GLY A 81 -13.97 -0.58 2.92
C GLY A 81 -14.84 0.16 1.92
N GLU A 82 -15.81 0.93 2.42
CA GLU A 82 -16.74 1.65 1.57
C GLU A 82 -16.19 2.92 0.97
#